data_ffc6e31a3eabaa49bb64b0bc381ad1ad
#
_entry.id   ffc6e31a3eabaa49bb64b0bc381ad1ad
#
_cell.length_a   1.000
_cell.length_b   1.000
_cell.length_c   1.000
_cell.angle_alpha   90.00
_cell.angle_beta   90.00
_cell.angle_gamma   90.00
#
_symmetry.space_group_name_H-M   'P 1'
#
loop_
_entity.id
_entity.type
_entity.pdbx_description
1 polymer ?
#
loop_
_entity_poly.entity_id
_entity_poly.type
_entity_poly.pdbx_seq_one_letter_code
_entity_poly.pdbx_strand_id
1 'polypeptide(L)'
;MNKKTIEDIDVNGKKVLMRCDFNVPQDENGNITDNRRIVSALPSIKYLIEHNAKVILCSHLGRPKGEFKEKYSLKPIAEELSKLLGKEVKLAKDVIGEDAHNLANNLKDGDVMLLENVRFHKEEEANDPEFAKKLADMAEIYVNDAFGTAHRAHASTAGVASYLPAVSGFLIKKELDFMGSALENPERPFVAILGGAKVSDKIGVIENLMEKVDTLIIGGAMAYTFLKATGKNIGNSLCEDEKLELAKDILEKAKQKNVKLMLPVDNIEAKSTDDEVTKIVEEIEDGYAGFDIGPKTIEMYEKEIENAKTVVWNGPLGMFELEKFANGTMSIARKLAELDAITIIGGGDSASAIEKAGLSDKMSHISTGGGASLEFLEGKKLPGIEVLENKE
;
A
#
# COMPACT_ATOMS: atom_id res chain seq x y z
N MET A 1 10.80 -13.14 2.44
CA MET A 1 9.70 -14.12 2.16
C MET A 1 9.82 -14.62 0.73
N ASN A 2 9.95 -15.95 0.57
CA ASN A 2 10.28 -16.54 -0.72
C ASN A 2 9.07 -17.30 -1.31
N LYS A 3 8.27 -16.60 -2.12
CA LYS A 3 7.07 -17.15 -2.76
C LYS A 3 7.33 -17.44 -4.24
N LYS A 4 6.70 -18.50 -4.75
CA LYS A 4 6.69 -18.75 -6.21
C LYS A 4 5.96 -17.64 -6.94
N THR A 5 6.42 -17.36 -8.15
CA THR A 5 5.82 -16.37 -9.05
C THR A 5 5.31 -17.04 -10.32
N ILE A 6 4.68 -16.27 -11.18
CA ILE A 6 4.25 -16.76 -12.51
C ILE A 6 5.39 -17.31 -13.36
N GLU A 7 6.63 -16.93 -13.05
CA GLU A 7 7.83 -17.46 -13.74
C GLU A 7 8.22 -18.85 -13.25
N ASP A 8 7.74 -19.26 -12.08
CA ASP A 8 8.09 -20.52 -11.44
C ASP A 8 7.10 -21.67 -11.74
N ILE A 9 6.10 -21.42 -12.58
CA ILE A 9 5.07 -22.40 -12.94
C ILE A 9 4.83 -22.39 -14.46
N ASP A 10 4.52 -23.53 -15.04
CA ASP A 10 4.19 -23.64 -16.45
C ASP A 10 2.75 -23.19 -16.71
N VAL A 11 2.57 -22.08 -17.39
CA VAL A 11 1.26 -21.48 -17.73
C VAL A 11 0.85 -21.76 -19.16
N ASN A 12 1.70 -22.39 -19.97
CA ASN A 12 1.47 -22.60 -21.40
C ASN A 12 0.22 -23.43 -21.65
N GLY A 13 -0.73 -22.87 -22.40
CA GLY A 13 -2.00 -23.51 -22.74
C GLY A 13 -2.98 -23.66 -21.59
N LYS A 14 -2.67 -23.14 -20.42
CA LYS A 14 -3.48 -23.30 -19.21
C LYS A 14 -4.39 -22.09 -18.95
N LYS A 15 -5.55 -22.36 -18.37
CA LYS A 15 -6.45 -21.33 -17.88
C LYS A 15 -5.92 -20.82 -16.55
N VAL A 16 -5.63 -19.52 -16.49
CA VAL A 16 -5.05 -18.85 -15.33
C VAL A 16 -6.03 -17.81 -14.81
N LEU A 17 -6.47 -17.98 -13.57
CA LEU A 17 -7.28 -16.98 -12.87
C LEU A 17 -6.33 -16.04 -12.13
N MET A 18 -6.32 -14.76 -12.53
CA MET A 18 -5.48 -13.75 -11.89
C MET A 18 -6.33 -12.70 -11.17
N ARG A 19 -6.11 -12.57 -9.87
CA ARG A 19 -6.73 -11.52 -9.04
C ARG A 19 -5.93 -10.23 -9.18
N CYS A 20 -6.59 -9.21 -9.69
CA CYS A 20 -6.04 -7.87 -9.84
C CYS A 20 -6.70 -6.89 -8.88
N ASP A 21 -6.12 -5.71 -8.74
CA ASP A 21 -6.75 -4.57 -8.09
C ASP A 21 -7.07 -3.51 -9.15
N PHE A 22 -8.30 -3.54 -9.63
CA PHE A 22 -8.84 -2.59 -10.60
C PHE A 22 -9.82 -1.61 -9.95
N ASN A 23 -9.72 -1.44 -8.63
CA ASN A 23 -10.54 -0.49 -7.89
C ASN A 23 -10.05 0.94 -8.16
N VAL A 24 -10.32 1.42 -9.35
CA VAL A 24 -9.88 2.73 -9.83
C VAL A 24 -10.92 3.80 -9.55
N PRO A 25 -10.51 5.07 -9.37
CA PRO A 25 -11.46 6.17 -9.23
C PRO A 25 -12.15 6.46 -10.56
N GLN A 26 -13.42 6.83 -10.47
CA GLN A 26 -14.27 7.18 -11.60
C GLN A 26 -14.96 8.51 -11.34
N ASP A 27 -15.30 9.23 -12.41
CA ASP A 27 -16.13 10.43 -12.33
C ASP A 27 -17.62 10.08 -12.20
N GLU A 28 -18.48 11.07 -12.15
CA GLU A 28 -19.95 10.91 -12.04
C GLU A 28 -20.54 10.13 -13.22
N ASN A 29 -19.89 10.15 -14.38
CA ASN A 29 -20.32 9.46 -15.59
C ASN A 29 -19.72 8.05 -15.74
N GLY A 30 -18.96 7.59 -14.75
CA GLY A 30 -18.31 6.29 -14.75
C GLY A 30 -17.01 6.23 -15.55
N ASN A 31 -16.47 7.36 -15.97
CA ASN A 31 -15.20 7.42 -16.66
C ASN A 31 -14.05 7.25 -15.67
N ILE A 32 -13.05 6.46 -16.05
CA ILE A 32 -11.85 6.25 -15.22
C ILE A 32 -11.04 7.55 -15.20
N THR A 33 -10.79 8.09 -14.00
CA THR A 33 -10.02 9.33 -13.81
C THR A 33 -8.55 9.07 -13.53
N ASP A 34 -8.19 7.85 -13.12
CA ASP A 34 -6.82 7.42 -12.86
C ASP A 34 -6.72 5.92 -13.16
N ASN A 35 -5.92 5.55 -14.16
CA ASN A 35 -5.78 4.16 -14.60
C ASN A 35 -4.49 3.48 -14.08
N ARG A 36 -3.75 4.09 -13.16
CA ARG A 36 -2.44 3.58 -12.71
C ARG A 36 -2.48 2.15 -12.22
N ARG A 37 -3.54 1.76 -11.50
CA ARG A 37 -3.70 0.38 -11.00
C ARG A 37 -3.86 -0.63 -12.15
N ILE A 38 -4.56 -0.24 -13.19
CA ILE A 38 -4.73 -1.07 -14.39
C ILE A 38 -3.39 -1.22 -15.11
N VAL A 39 -2.70 -0.10 -15.35
CA VAL A 39 -1.39 -0.08 -15.99
C VAL A 39 -0.38 -0.93 -15.22
N SER A 40 -0.42 -0.86 -13.89
CA SER A 40 0.49 -1.63 -13.02
C SER A 40 0.28 -3.13 -13.11
N ALA A 41 -0.90 -3.60 -13.50
CA ALA A 41 -1.17 -5.02 -13.70
C ALA A 41 -0.70 -5.54 -15.07
N LEU A 42 -0.41 -4.66 -16.02
CA LEU A 42 -0.06 -5.05 -17.38
C LEU A 42 1.17 -5.95 -17.50
N PRO A 43 2.27 -5.74 -16.75
CA PRO A 43 3.42 -6.63 -16.85
C PRO A 43 3.08 -8.10 -16.60
N SER A 44 2.28 -8.41 -15.58
CA SER A 44 1.83 -9.77 -15.30
C SER A 44 0.89 -10.30 -16.38
N ILE A 45 -0.07 -9.48 -16.82
CA ILE A 45 -1.02 -9.86 -17.87
C ILE A 45 -0.28 -10.16 -19.18
N LYS A 46 0.64 -9.28 -19.58
CA LYS A 46 1.44 -9.44 -20.82
C LYS A 46 2.34 -10.67 -20.75
N TYR A 47 2.94 -10.94 -19.59
CA TYR A 47 3.72 -12.16 -19.39
C TYR A 47 2.87 -13.41 -19.68
N LEU A 48 1.67 -13.47 -19.10
CA LEU A 48 0.77 -14.60 -19.32
C LEU A 48 0.36 -14.74 -20.79
N ILE A 49 0.05 -13.64 -21.45
CA ILE A 49 -0.29 -13.62 -22.88
C ILE A 49 0.90 -14.15 -23.73
N GLU A 50 2.10 -13.66 -23.48
CA GLU A 50 3.32 -14.03 -24.20
C GLU A 50 3.71 -15.50 -23.97
N HIS A 51 3.29 -16.08 -22.86
CA HIS A 51 3.53 -17.49 -22.52
C HIS A 51 2.32 -18.39 -22.82
N ASN A 52 1.43 -17.93 -23.71
CA ASN A 52 0.28 -18.68 -24.23
C ASN A 52 -0.73 -19.15 -23.18
N ALA A 53 -0.85 -18.43 -22.07
CA ALA A 53 -1.88 -18.70 -21.09
C ALA A 53 -3.25 -18.23 -21.62
N LYS A 54 -4.32 -18.85 -21.09
CA LYS A 54 -5.70 -18.40 -21.23
C LYS A 54 -6.04 -17.62 -19.99
N VAL A 55 -6.18 -16.29 -20.09
CA VAL A 55 -6.17 -15.39 -18.95
C VAL A 55 -7.57 -15.00 -18.52
N ILE A 56 -7.91 -15.31 -17.28
CA ILE A 56 -9.18 -14.93 -16.64
C ILE A 56 -8.85 -13.94 -15.52
N LEU A 57 -9.21 -12.67 -15.72
CA LEU A 57 -8.96 -11.62 -14.74
C LEU A 57 -10.17 -11.45 -13.83
N CYS A 58 -9.94 -11.17 -12.56
CA CYS A 58 -10.98 -10.81 -11.62
C CYS A 58 -10.54 -9.67 -10.70
N SER A 59 -11.49 -8.87 -10.28
CA SER A 59 -11.26 -7.73 -9.38
C SER A 59 -12.57 -7.31 -8.72
N HIS A 60 -12.44 -6.52 -7.67
CA HIS A 60 -13.55 -5.74 -7.12
C HIS A 60 -13.50 -4.30 -7.62
N LEU A 61 -14.61 -3.60 -7.49
CA LEU A 61 -14.73 -2.16 -7.70
C LEU A 61 -15.76 -1.61 -6.71
N GLY A 62 -15.32 -0.68 -5.85
CA GLY A 62 -16.21 -0.06 -4.87
C GLY A 62 -16.79 -1.04 -3.85
N ARG A 63 -17.95 -0.68 -3.31
CA ARG A 63 -18.65 -1.44 -2.26
C ARG A 63 -20.12 -1.67 -2.63
N PRO A 64 -20.42 -2.58 -3.56
CA PRO A 64 -21.79 -2.87 -4.01
C PRO A 64 -22.62 -3.65 -2.99
N LYS A 65 -22.01 -4.17 -1.91
CA LYS A 65 -22.68 -4.89 -0.81
C LYS A 65 -23.40 -6.18 -1.23
N GLY A 66 -22.79 -6.94 -2.11
CA GLY A 66 -23.30 -8.25 -2.52
C GLY A 66 -24.45 -8.20 -3.52
N GLU A 67 -24.64 -7.07 -4.20
CA GLU A 67 -25.70 -6.88 -5.19
C GLU A 67 -25.11 -6.30 -6.48
N PHE A 68 -25.73 -6.65 -7.61
CA PHE A 68 -25.40 -6.01 -8.87
C PHE A 68 -25.80 -4.53 -8.84
N LYS A 69 -24.86 -3.66 -9.18
CA LYS A 69 -25.08 -2.22 -9.35
C LYS A 69 -24.28 -1.76 -10.58
N GLU A 70 -24.97 -1.21 -11.56
CA GLU A 70 -24.34 -0.83 -12.84
C GLU A 70 -23.14 0.11 -12.66
N LYS A 71 -23.21 1.04 -11.71
CA LYS A 71 -22.09 1.97 -11.42
C LYS A 71 -20.81 1.27 -10.96
N TYR A 72 -20.91 0.03 -10.48
CA TYR A 72 -19.77 -0.78 -10.04
C TYR A 72 -19.43 -1.91 -11.01
N SER A 73 -20.05 -1.91 -12.21
CA SER A 73 -19.67 -2.85 -13.25
C SER A 73 -18.23 -2.63 -13.72
N LEU A 74 -17.54 -3.70 -14.05
CA LEU A 74 -16.18 -3.65 -14.58
C LEU A 74 -16.13 -3.36 -16.09
N LYS A 75 -17.26 -3.01 -16.70
CA LYS A 75 -17.32 -2.69 -18.13
C LYS A 75 -16.30 -1.61 -18.56
N PRO A 76 -16.18 -0.46 -17.86
CA PRO A 76 -15.17 0.54 -18.21
C PRO A 76 -13.74 0.00 -18.13
N ILE A 77 -13.48 -0.92 -17.20
CA ILE A 77 -12.16 -1.53 -17.02
C ILE A 77 -11.85 -2.49 -18.16
N ALA A 78 -12.83 -3.30 -18.61
CA ALA A 78 -12.67 -4.17 -19.77
C ALA A 78 -12.35 -3.36 -21.05
N GLU A 79 -12.99 -2.22 -21.24
CA GLU A 79 -12.74 -1.30 -22.34
C GLU A 79 -11.33 -0.71 -22.27
N GLU A 80 -10.90 -0.26 -21.10
CA GLU A 80 -9.56 0.28 -20.88
C GLU A 80 -8.47 -0.77 -21.09
N LEU A 81 -8.65 -1.97 -20.57
CA LEU A 81 -7.74 -3.09 -20.79
C LEU A 81 -7.63 -3.44 -22.29
N SER A 82 -8.75 -3.44 -23.00
CA SER A 82 -8.75 -3.71 -24.45
C SER A 82 -7.90 -2.70 -25.22
N LYS A 83 -7.98 -1.43 -24.85
CA LYS A 83 -7.14 -0.37 -25.45
C LYS A 83 -5.67 -0.57 -25.10
N LEU A 84 -5.35 -0.80 -23.83
CA LEU A 84 -3.98 -0.92 -23.36
C LEU A 84 -3.28 -2.17 -23.88
N LEU A 85 -4.01 -3.26 -24.07
CA LEU A 85 -3.47 -4.53 -24.59
C LEU A 85 -3.50 -4.61 -26.11
N GLY A 86 -4.25 -3.72 -26.80
CA GLY A 86 -4.42 -3.78 -28.24
C GLY A 86 -5.16 -5.02 -28.72
N LYS A 87 -5.98 -5.61 -27.86
CA LYS A 87 -6.80 -6.80 -28.17
C LYS A 87 -8.09 -6.77 -27.35
N GLU A 88 -9.12 -7.46 -27.83
CA GLU A 88 -10.40 -7.52 -27.12
C GLU A 88 -10.27 -8.26 -25.79
N VAL A 89 -10.73 -7.63 -24.72
CA VAL A 89 -10.95 -8.23 -23.42
C VAL A 89 -12.45 -8.33 -23.20
N LYS A 90 -13.01 -9.53 -23.24
CA LYS A 90 -14.45 -9.76 -23.05
C LYS A 90 -14.80 -9.70 -21.58
N LEU A 91 -15.86 -8.98 -21.25
CA LEU A 91 -16.45 -8.96 -19.91
C LEU A 91 -17.51 -10.06 -19.81
N ALA A 92 -17.40 -10.95 -18.84
CA ALA A 92 -18.44 -11.90 -18.52
C ALA A 92 -19.67 -11.17 -17.92
N LYS A 93 -20.85 -11.74 -18.07
CA LYS A 93 -22.08 -11.16 -17.51
C LYS A 93 -22.19 -11.32 -16.00
N ASP A 94 -21.43 -12.25 -15.43
CA ASP A 94 -21.38 -12.52 -14.00
C ASP A 94 -19.99 -13.04 -13.61
N VAL A 95 -19.83 -13.44 -12.35
CA VAL A 95 -18.58 -13.91 -11.79
C VAL A 95 -18.42 -15.43 -11.96
N ILE A 96 -19.44 -16.21 -11.58
CA ILE A 96 -19.40 -17.68 -11.53
C ILE A 96 -20.51 -18.35 -12.33
N GLY A 97 -21.29 -17.56 -13.05
CA GLY A 97 -22.44 -18.08 -13.80
C GLY A 97 -22.04 -18.78 -15.11
N GLU A 98 -23.07 -19.24 -15.83
CA GLU A 98 -22.90 -19.98 -17.08
C GLU A 98 -22.12 -19.19 -18.14
N ASP A 99 -22.38 -17.89 -18.27
CA ASP A 99 -21.70 -17.03 -19.22
C ASP A 99 -20.18 -16.96 -18.94
N ALA A 100 -19.80 -16.79 -17.68
CA ALA A 100 -18.41 -16.79 -17.28
C ALA A 100 -17.69 -18.10 -17.59
N HIS A 101 -18.32 -19.22 -17.27
CA HIS A 101 -17.80 -20.56 -17.57
C HIS A 101 -17.65 -20.80 -19.07
N ASN A 102 -18.63 -20.40 -19.86
CA ASN A 102 -18.60 -20.56 -21.32
C ASN A 102 -17.50 -19.72 -21.95
N LEU A 103 -17.34 -18.46 -21.51
CA LEU A 103 -16.25 -17.62 -22.00
C LEU A 103 -14.88 -18.20 -21.64
N ALA A 104 -14.72 -18.68 -20.41
CA ALA A 104 -13.47 -19.30 -19.95
C ALA A 104 -13.12 -20.55 -20.77
N ASN A 105 -14.11 -21.40 -21.04
CA ASN A 105 -13.93 -22.63 -21.81
C ASN A 105 -13.62 -22.37 -23.30
N ASN A 106 -13.98 -21.21 -23.83
CA ASN A 106 -13.75 -20.83 -25.21
C ASN A 106 -12.51 -19.96 -25.43
N LEU A 107 -11.75 -19.66 -24.36
CA LEU A 107 -10.50 -18.92 -24.48
C LEU A 107 -9.48 -19.75 -25.29
N LYS A 108 -8.76 -19.05 -26.16
CA LYS A 108 -7.59 -19.58 -26.86
C LYS A 108 -6.32 -19.09 -26.18
N ASP A 109 -5.21 -19.71 -26.51
CA ASP A 109 -3.90 -19.32 -25.99
C ASP A 109 -3.64 -17.84 -26.26
N GLY A 110 -3.34 -17.08 -25.22
CA GLY A 110 -3.11 -15.64 -25.28
C GLY A 110 -4.38 -14.77 -25.19
N ASP A 111 -5.55 -15.36 -25.15
CA ASP A 111 -6.80 -14.60 -24.94
C ASP A 111 -6.94 -14.14 -23.49
N VAL A 112 -7.66 -13.03 -23.32
CA VAL A 112 -7.94 -12.42 -22.01
C VAL A 112 -9.43 -12.16 -21.87
N MET A 113 -9.99 -12.54 -20.72
CA MET A 113 -11.33 -12.17 -20.31
C MET A 113 -11.32 -11.55 -18.93
N LEU A 114 -12.36 -10.80 -18.59
CA LEU A 114 -12.57 -10.21 -17.27
C LEU A 114 -13.91 -10.69 -16.72
N LEU A 115 -13.91 -11.20 -15.49
CA LEU A 115 -15.14 -11.50 -14.76
C LEU A 115 -15.79 -10.20 -14.30
N GLU A 116 -17.10 -10.23 -14.06
CA GLU A 116 -17.78 -9.10 -13.45
C GLU A 116 -17.33 -8.93 -11.99
N ASN A 117 -17.62 -7.77 -11.39
CA ASN A 117 -17.19 -7.39 -10.05
C ASN A 117 -17.47 -8.50 -9.02
N VAL A 118 -16.41 -9.06 -8.43
CA VAL A 118 -16.52 -10.17 -7.48
C VAL A 118 -17.36 -9.82 -6.25
N ARG A 119 -17.43 -8.54 -5.89
CA ARG A 119 -18.25 -8.06 -4.76
C ARG A 119 -19.74 -7.90 -5.08
N PHE A 120 -20.16 -8.24 -6.29
CA PHE A 120 -21.59 -8.42 -6.58
C PHE A 120 -22.15 -9.65 -5.85
N HIS A 121 -21.28 -10.53 -5.38
CA HIS A 121 -21.65 -11.66 -4.55
C HIS A 121 -21.20 -11.44 -3.11
N LYS A 122 -22.11 -11.57 -2.14
CA LYS A 122 -21.78 -11.48 -0.71
C LYS A 122 -20.80 -12.54 -0.25
N GLU A 123 -20.76 -13.66 -0.96
CA GLU A 123 -19.88 -14.80 -0.72
C GLU A 123 -18.40 -14.47 -0.91
N GLU A 124 -18.09 -13.43 -1.69
CA GLU A 124 -16.71 -12.99 -1.89
C GLU A 124 -16.07 -12.52 -0.57
N GLU A 125 -16.69 -11.55 0.10
CA GLU A 125 -16.16 -11.00 1.35
C GLU A 125 -16.29 -11.99 2.51
N ALA A 126 -17.26 -12.88 2.43
CA ALA A 126 -17.44 -13.97 3.41
C ALA A 126 -16.41 -15.11 3.24
N ASN A 127 -15.62 -15.08 2.18
CA ASN A 127 -14.70 -16.16 1.82
C ASN A 127 -15.41 -17.54 1.79
N ASP A 128 -16.60 -17.57 1.18
CA ASP A 128 -17.41 -18.77 1.11
C ASP A 128 -16.71 -19.86 0.30
N PRO A 129 -16.54 -21.07 0.85
CA PRO A 129 -15.81 -22.16 0.17
C PRO A 129 -16.45 -22.61 -1.15
N GLU A 130 -17.78 -22.66 -1.24
CA GLU A 130 -18.46 -23.06 -2.48
C GLU A 130 -18.28 -22.02 -3.58
N PHE A 131 -18.35 -20.74 -3.23
CA PHE A 131 -18.10 -19.66 -4.16
C PHE A 131 -16.65 -19.68 -4.65
N ALA A 132 -15.71 -19.84 -3.74
CA ALA A 132 -14.28 -19.96 -4.08
C ALA A 132 -14.03 -21.15 -5.00
N LYS A 133 -14.68 -22.29 -4.75
CA LYS A 133 -14.58 -23.49 -5.59
C LYS A 133 -15.13 -23.23 -7.00
N LYS A 134 -16.24 -22.55 -7.13
CA LYS A 134 -16.82 -22.20 -8.44
C LYS A 134 -15.92 -21.26 -9.23
N LEU A 135 -15.25 -20.33 -8.56
CA LEU A 135 -14.20 -19.50 -9.19
C LEU A 135 -13.03 -20.38 -9.67
N ALA A 136 -12.55 -21.27 -8.81
CA ALA A 136 -11.43 -22.14 -9.09
C ALA A 136 -11.71 -23.13 -10.22
N ASP A 137 -12.95 -23.60 -10.34
CA ASP A 137 -13.37 -24.55 -11.38
C ASP A 137 -13.20 -24.01 -12.81
N MET A 138 -13.09 -22.68 -12.97
CA MET A 138 -12.85 -22.04 -14.27
C MET A 138 -11.40 -22.09 -14.72
N ALA A 139 -10.46 -22.44 -13.83
CA ALA A 139 -9.04 -22.30 -14.11
C ALA A 139 -8.22 -23.52 -13.60
N GLU A 140 -6.95 -23.52 -13.96
CA GLU A 140 -5.98 -24.56 -13.58
C GLU A 140 -4.89 -24.00 -12.66
N ILE A 141 -4.70 -22.69 -12.67
CA ILE A 141 -3.69 -21.97 -11.86
C ILE A 141 -4.34 -20.69 -11.34
N TYR A 142 -4.01 -20.34 -10.11
CA TYR A 142 -4.38 -19.07 -9.50
C TYR A 142 -3.14 -18.17 -9.34
N VAL A 143 -3.29 -16.92 -9.75
CA VAL A 143 -2.27 -15.87 -9.57
C VAL A 143 -2.86 -14.74 -8.75
N ASN A 144 -2.19 -14.35 -7.68
CA ASN A 144 -2.53 -13.14 -6.94
C ASN A 144 -1.57 -12.01 -7.33
N ASP A 145 -2.11 -10.94 -7.90
CA ASP A 145 -1.36 -9.74 -8.24
C ASP A 145 -1.98 -8.49 -7.60
N ALA A 146 -2.81 -8.68 -6.59
CA ALA A 146 -3.55 -7.63 -5.89
C ALA A 146 -3.04 -7.45 -4.45
N PHE A 147 -1.89 -6.80 -4.29
CA PHE A 147 -1.32 -6.58 -2.96
C PHE A 147 -2.24 -5.75 -2.06
N GLY A 148 -2.92 -4.74 -2.61
CA GLY A 148 -3.82 -3.87 -1.86
C GLY A 148 -4.98 -4.57 -1.15
N THR A 149 -5.34 -5.78 -1.56
CA THR A 149 -6.39 -6.61 -0.94
C THR A 149 -5.85 -7.86 -0.26
N ALA A 150 -4.53 -8.05 -0.26
CA ALA A 150 -3.90 -9.26 0.26
C ALA A 150 -4.05 -9.44 1.79
N HIS A 151 -4.36 -8.37 2.51
CA HIS A 151 -4.60 -8.39 3.96
C HIS A 151 -6.00 -8.92 4.33
N ARG A 152 -6.86 -9.17 3.34
CA ARG A 152 -8.23 -9.66 3.54
C ARG A 152 -8.38 -11.08 3.01
N ALA A 153 -8.95 -11.96 3.85
CA ALA A 153 -9.25 -13.33 3.46
C ALA A 153 -10.60 -13.39 2.74
N HIS A 154 -10.63 -12.95 1.47
CA HIS A 154 -11.80 -13.06 0.61
C HIS A 154 -11.70 -14.28 -0.32
N ALA A 155 -12.79 -14.66 -0.97
CA ALA A 155 -12.79 -15.82 -1.85
C ALA A 155 -11.79 -15.69 -2.99
N SER A 156 -11.74 -14.53 -3.66
CA SER A 156 -10.84 -14.29 -4.80
C SER A 156 -9.40 -13.97 -4.41
N THR A 157 -9.13 -13.64 -3.14
CA THR A 157 -7.78 -13.30 -2.65
C THR A 157 -7.11 -14.45 -1.89
N ALA A 158 -7.90 -15.30 -1.25
CA ALA A 158 -7.38 -16.39 -0.41
C ALA A 158 -8.09 -17.72 -0.65
N GLY A 159 -9.42 -17.76 -0.60
CA GLY A 159 -10.19 -19.00 -0.65
C GLY A 159 -9.92 -19.86 -1.88
N VAL A 160 -9.78 -19.25 -3.04
CA VAL A 160 -9.53 -19.92 -4.32
C VAL A 160 -8.21 -20.72 -4.32
N ALA A 161 -7.24 -20.31 -3.53
CA ALA A 161 -5.94 -20.99 -3.40
C ALA A 161 -6.04 -22.36 -2.72
N SER A 162 -7.17 -22.68 -2.07
CA SER A 162 -7.43 -24.00 -1.53
C SER A 162 -7.70 -25.06 -2.61
N TYR A 163 -8.00 -24.63 -3.82
CA TYR A 163 -8.43 -25.51 -4.92
C TYR A 163 -7.49 -25.49 -6.12
N LEU A 164 -6.53 -24.56 -6.18
CA LEU A 164 -5.61 -24.39 -7.31
C LEU A 164 -4.19 -24.18 -6.82
N PRO A 165 -3.18 -24.58 -7.60
CA PRO A 165 -1.83 -24.08 -7.40
C PRO A 165 -1.84 -22.55 -7.44
N ALA A 166 -1.21 -21.91 -6.45
CA ALA A 166 -1.29 -20.47 -6.24
C ALA A 166 0.10 -19.85 -6.22
N VAL A 167 0.32 -18.86 -7.09
CA VAL A 167 1.59 -18.14 -7.20
C VAL A 167 1.35 -16.62 -7.25
N SER A 168 2.40 -15.84 -7.07
CA SER A 168 2.30 -14.37 -7.16
C SER A 168 2.49 -13.86 -8.59
N GLY A 169 1.84 -12.76 -8.91
CA GLY A 169 2.22 -11.94 -10.04
C GLY A 169 3.40 -11.02 -9.72
N PHE A 170 3.80 -10.18 -10.66
CA PHE A 170 4.97 -9.31 -10.52
C PHE A 170 4.77 -8.17 -9.52
N LEU A 171 3.54 -7.67 -9.33
CA LEU A 171 3.27 -6.64 -8.33
C LEU A 171 3.52 -7.15 -6.91
N ILE A 172 2.96 -8.31 -6.58
CA ILE A 172 3.18 -8.93 -5.28
C ILE A 172 4.65 -9.31 -5.10
N LYS A 173 5.28 -9.85 -6.15
CA LYS A 173 6.72 -10.16 -6.12
C LYS A 173 7.53 -8.93 -5.72
N LYS A 174 7.28 -7.80 -6.35
CA LYS A 174 8.00 -6.54 -6.07
C LYS A 174 7.79 -6.08 -4.63
N GLU A 175 6.55 -6.14 -4.13
CA GLU A 175 6.24 -5.79 -2.74
C GLU A 175 7.01 -6.69 -1.76
N LEU A 176 7.04 -7.99 -1.99
CA LEU A 176 7.76 -8.94 -1.14
C LEU A 176 9.28 -8.78 -1.24
N ASP A 177 9.81 -8.52 -2.43
CA ASP A 177 11.24 -8.32 -2.63
C ASP A 177 11.74 -7.08 -1.87
N PHE A 178 11.01 -5.99 -1.92
CA PHE A 178 11.41 -4.75 -1.24
C PHE A 178 11.04 -4.72 0.24
N MET A 179 9.75 -4.83 0.57
CA MET A 179 9.32 -4.74 1.97
C MET A 179 9.71 -5.96 2.78
N GLY A 180 9.61 -7.15 2.20
CA GLY A 180 10.02 -8.38 2.85
C GLY A 180 11.51 -8.38 3.20
N SER A 181 12.35 -7.99 2.25
CA SER A 181 13.80 -7.91 2.47
C SER A 181 14.17 -6.87 3.52
N ALA A 182 13.50 -5.71 3.52
CA ALA A 182 13.73 -4.67 4.51
C ALA A 182 13.37 -5.13 5.93
N LEU A 183 12.32 -5.94 6.08
CA LEU A 183 11.89 -6.44 7.39
C LEU A 183 12.68 -7.67 7.86
N GLU A 184 13.13 -8.52 6.96
CA GLU A 184 13.84 -9.77 7.28
C GLU A 184 15.35 -9.60 7.40
N ASN A 185 15.95 -8.87 6.47
CA ASN A 185 17.41 -8.70 6.39
C ASN A 185 17.79 -7.37 5.75
N PRO A 186 17.54 -6.23 6.43
CA PRO A 186 17.85 -4.92 5.87
C PRO A 186 19.35 -4.66 5.78
N GLU A 187 19.76 -3.93 4.73
CA GLU A 187 21.08 -3.31 4.71
C GLU A 187 21.07 -2.15 5.71
N ARG A 188 22.12 -2.11 6.56
CA ARG A 188 22.21 -1.11 7.64
C ARG A 188 23.18 0.03 7.30
N PRO A 189 22.95 1.25 7.80
CA PRO A 189 21.90 1.65 8.76
C PRO A 189 20.49 1.58 8.17
N PHE A 190 19.55 1.06 8.95
CA PHE A 190 18.14 0.98 8.62
C PHE A 190 17.36 2.07 9.38
N VAL A 191 16.75 3.00 8.65
CA VAL A 191 15.97 4.11 9.19
C VAL A 191 14.52 3.96 8.80
N ALA A 192 13.63 4.06 9.77
CA ALA A 192 12.20 4.19 9.51
C ALA A 192 11.75 5.62 9.80
N ILE A 193 10.90 6.15 8.92
CA ILE A 193 10.28 7.46 9.06
C ILE A 193 8.78 7.25 9.14
N LEU A 194 8.19 7.63 10.28
CA LEU A 194 6.76 7.47 10.52
C LEU A 194 6.12 8.83 10.79
N GLY A 195 5.04 9.09 10.09
CA GLY A 195 4.23 10.28 10.26
C GLY A 195 2.74 9.93 10.28
N GLY A 196 1.91 10.94 10.15
CA GLY A 196 0.47 10.80 10.21
C GLY A 196 -0.13 11.44 11.45
N ALA A 197 -1.43 11.26 11.67
CA ALA A 197 -2.17 12.01 12.67
C ALA A 197 -2.16 11.35 14.07
N LYS A 198 -2.22 10.03 14.13
CA LYS A 198 -2.49 9.31 15.38
C LYS A 198 -1.46 8.23 15.69
N VAL A 199 -0.94 8.23 16.92
CA VAL A 199 -0.09 7.15 17.43
C VAL A 199 -0.85 5.82 17.42
N SER A 200 -2.14 5.84 17.79
CA SER A 200 -2.98 4.64 17.83
C SER A 200 -3.05 3.89 16.50
N ASP A 201 -2.98 4.60 15.38
CA ASP A 201 -2.98 3.99 14.04
C ASP A 201 -1.64 3.37 13.66
N LYS A 202 -0.56 3.70 14.37
CA LYS A 202 0.81 3.30 14.04
C LYS A 202 1.48 2.41 15.10
N ILE A 203 0.78 2.05 16.17
CA ILE A 203 1.37 1.27 17.28
C ILE A 203 2.01 -0.02 16.78
N GLY A 204 1.29 -0.80 15.99
CA GLY A 204 1.80 -2.07 15.46
C GLY A 204 3.03 -1.90 14.59
N VAL A 205 3.05 -0.87 13.77
CA VAL A 205 4.21 -0.53 12.91
C VAL A 205 5.39 -0.09 13.78
N ILE A 206 5.16 0.78 14.75
CA ILE A 206 6.20 1.27 15.67
C ILE A 206 6.83 0.08 16.41
N GLU A 207 6.03 -0.77 17.01
CA GLU A 207 6.50 -1.93 17.77
C GLU A 207 7.30 -2.90 16.92
N ASN A 208 6.81 -3.22 15.73
CA ASN A 208 7.51 -4.14 14.83
C ASN A 208 8.82 -3.54 14.30
N LEU A 209 8.79 -2.28 13.86
CA LEU A 209 9.99 -1.63 13.33
C LEU A 209 11.05 -1.37 14.40
N MET A 210 10.66 -1.10 15.65
CA MET A 210 11.64 -0.97 16.74
C MET A 210 12.49 -2.20 16.97
N GLU A 211 12.00 -3.39 16.62
CA GLU A 211 12.79 -4.63 16.69
C GLU A 211 13.84 -4.72 15.57
N LYS A 212 13.76 -3.85 14.56
CA LYS A 212 14.49 -4.03 13.31
C LYS A 212 15.36 -2.85 12.91
N VAL A 213 14.96 -1.62 13.27
CA VAL A 213 15.65 -0.39 12.81
C VAL A 213 16.76 0.05 13.73
N ASP A 214 17.69 0.81 13.17
CA ASP A 214 18.73 1.53 13.92
C ASP A 214 18.19 2.88 14.40
N THR A 215 17.36 3.54 13.60
CA THR A 215 16.76 4.83 13.91
C THR A 215 15.28 4.84 13.51
N LEU A 216 14.47 5.43 14.39
CA LEU A 216 13.05 5.68 14.16
C LEU A 216 12.80 7.19 14.23
N ILE A 217 12.39 7.76 13.10
CA ILE A 217 12.09 9.19 12.95
C ILE A 217 10.57 9.37 13.01
N ILE A 218 10.12 10.23 13.90
CA ILE A 218 8.69 10.54 14.10
C ILE A 218 8.39 11.96 13.62
N GLY A 219 7.31 12.12 12.88
CA GLY A 219 6.80 13.41 12.45
C GLY A 219 5.28 13.39 12.32
N GLY A 220 4.72 14.43 11.68
CA GLY A 220 3.27 14.58 11.57
C GLY A 220 2.62 14.91 12.91
N ALA A 221 1.30 14.95 12.93
CA ALA A 221 0.55 15.31 14.14
C ALA A 221 0.75 14.31 15.29
N MET A 222 1.03 13.05 14.98
CA MET A 222 1.33 12.05 16.02
C MET A 222 2.55 12.42 16.88
N ALA A 223 3.47 13.22 16.35
CA ALA A 223 4.64 13.69 17.08
C ALA A 223 4.25 14.54 18.31
N TYR A 224 3.14 15.25 18.26
CA TYR A 224 2.71 16.11 19.38
C TYR A 224 2.25 15.30 20.60
N THR A 225 1.70 14.11 20.39
CA THR A 225 1.43 13.18 21.48
C THR A 225 2.72 12.78 22.19
N PHE A 226 3.78 12.46 21.44
CA PHE A 226 5.10 12.17 22.01
C PHE A 226 5.71 13.40 22.71
N LEU A 227 5.64 14.57 22.08
CA LEU A 227 6.19 15.80 22.65
C LEU A 227 5.50 16.17 23.96
N LYS A 228 4.18 16.09 24.02
CA LYS A 228 3.43 16.32 25.26
C LYS A 228 3.82 15.30 26.35
N ALA A 229 4.01 14.04 25.96
CA ALA A 229 4.46 13.00 26.88
C ALA A 229 5.84 13.31 27.48
N THR A 230 6.70 14.05 26.77
CA THR A 230 8.01 14.50 27.27
C THR A 230 7.96 15.81 28.05
N GLY A 231 6.77 16.42 28.24
CA GLY A 231 6.59 17.66 28.99
C GLY A 231 6.62 18.93 28.14
N LYS A 232 6.68 18.83 26.82
CA LYS A 232 6.67 19.98 25.92
C LYS A 232 5.27 20.56 25.76
N ASN A 233 5.18 21.90 25.59
CA ASN A 233 3.93 22.54 25.25
C ASN A 233 3.60 22.33 23.80
N ILE A 234 2.39 21.86 23.51
CA ILE A 234 1.90 21.61 22.16
C ILE A 234 0.72 22.51 21.75
N GLY A 235 0.31 23.45 22.63
CA GLY A 235 -0.82 24.34 22.38
C GLY A 235 -2.09 23.57 22.04
N ASN A 236 -2.74 23.96 20.94
CA ASN A 236 -3.96 23.31 20.43
C ASN A 236 -3.67 22.24 19.37
N SER A 237 -2.44 21.77 19.28
CA SER A 237 -2.06 20.72 18.32
C SER A 237 -2.87 19.43 18.56
N LEU A 238 -3.13 18.71 17.47
CA LEU A 238 -3.80 17.42 17.55
C LEU A 238 -3.00 16.49 18.48
N CYS A 239 -3.68 15.89 19.45
CA CYS A 239 -3.06 15.03 20.44
C CYS A 239 -4.04 13.97 20.93
N GLU A 240 -3.54 12.77 21.12
CA GLU A 240 -4.27 11.69 21.78
C GLU A 240 -3.89 11.66 23.27
N ASP A 241 -4.59 12.43 24.10
CA ASP A 241 -4.29 12.53 25.54
C ASP A 241 -4.37 11.17 26.27
N GLU A 242 -5.26 10.29 25.82
CA GLU A 242 -5.40 8.93 26.35
C GLU A 242 -4.22 8.01 25.97
N LYS A 243 -3.32 8.45 25.08
CA LYS A 243 -2.15 7.69 24.61
C LYS A 243 -0.81 8.23 25.13
N LEU A 244 -0.83 9.19 26.05
CA LEU A 244 0.41 9.76 26.60
C LEU A 244 1.27 8.72 27.31
N GLU A 245 0.68 7.84 28.10
CA GLU A 245 1.42 6.77 28.79
C GLU A 245 2.00 5.77 27.78
N LEU A 246 1.25 5.45 26.73
CA LEU A 246 1.75 4.61 25.64
C LEU A 246 2.95 5.25 24.95
N ALA A 247 2.88 6.55 24.67
CA ALA A 247 4.00 7.29 24.07
C ALA A 247 5.26 7.25 24.94
N LYS A 248 5.10 7.41 26.26
CA LYS A 248 6.22 7.26 27.22
C LYS A 248 6.81 5.86 27.18
N ASP A 249 5.96 4.82 27.13
CA ASP A 249 6.40 3.43 27.06
C ASP A 249 7.18 3.16 25.77
N ILE A 250 6.75 3.71 24.65
CA ILE A 250 7.45 3.60 23.36
C ILE A 250 8.84 4.25 23.45
N LEU A 251 8.94 5.45 24.02
CA LEU A 251 10.22 6.15 24.20
C LEU A 251 11.18 5.33 25.06
N GLU A 252 10.68 4.73 26.15
CA GLU A 252 11.47 3.89 27.04
C GLU A 252 11.92 2.60 26.34
N LYS A 253 11.03 1.93 25.62
CA LYS A 253 11.37 0.73 24.83
C LYS A 253 12.44 1.02 23.79
N ALA A 254 12.39 2.18 23.13
CA ALA A 254 13.42 2.57 22.18
C ALA A 254 14.80 2.62 22.83
N LYS A 255 14.90 3.21 24.03
CA LYS A 255 16.14 3.24 24.80
C LYS A 255 16.63 1.84 25.16
N GLN A 256 15.74 0.98 25.67
CA GLN A 256 16.06 -0.40 26.05
C GLN A 256 16.56 -1.22 24.85
N LYS A 257 16.01 -0.99 23.67
CA LYS A 257 16.37 -1.68 22.44
C LYS A 257 17.54 -1.03 21.68
N ASN A 258 18.09 0.03 22.22
CA ASN A 258 19.16 0.81 21.60
C ASN A 258 18.76 1.35 20.21
N VAL A 259 17.51 1.74 20.06
CA VAL A 259 16.98 2.40 18.88
C VAL A 259 17.00 3.91 19.11
N LYS A 260 17.56 4.65 18.17
CA LYS A 260 17.55 6.10 18.20
C LYS A 260 16.17 6.60 17.73
N LEU A 261 15.32 6.99 18.68
CA LEU A 261 14.02 7.55 18.36
C LEU A 261 14.13 9.08 18.35
N MET A 262 13.83 9.68 17.21
CA MET A 262 13.97 11.13 17.00
C MET A 262 12.61 11.81 16.91
N LEU A 263 12.45 12.91 17.66
CA LEU A 263 11.28 13.75 17.67
C LEU A 263 11.61 15.13 17.13
N PRO A 264 10.63 15.88 16.61
CA PRO A 264 10.86 17.26 16.18
C PRO A 264 11.40 18.14 17.31
N VAL A 265 12.38 18.98 16.98
CA VAL A 265 12.96 19.97 17.91
C VAL A 265 12.45 21.38 17.66
N ASP A 266 11.83 21.59 16.50
CA ASP A 266 11.12 22.81 16.14
C ASP A 266 9.95 22.50 15.22
N ASN A 267 9.04 23.43 15.09
CA ASN A 267 7.75 23.25 14.44
C ASN A 267 7.35 24.49 13.67
N ILE A 268 6.48 24.31 12.69
CA ILE A 268 5.75 25.42 12.06
C ILE A 268 4.38 25.47 12.72
N GLU A 269 4.06 26.58 13.36
CA GLU A 269 2.76 26.80 14.01
C GLU A 269 1.93 27.85 13.30
N ALA A 270 0.63 27.74 13.44
CA ALA A 270 -0.36 28.73 13.02
C ALA A 270 -1.56 28.65 13.96
N LYS A 271 -2.44 29.63 13.93
CA LYS A 271 -3.68 29.61 14.72
C LYS A 271 -4.66 28.58 14.17
N SER A 272 -4.67 28.41 12.85
CA SER A 272 -5.47 27.40 12.15
C SER A 272 -4.84 27.12 10.78
N THR A 273 -5.37 26.12 10.09
CA THR A 273 -4.93 25.80 8.72
C THR A 273 -5.24 26.89 7.71
N ASP A 274 -6.20 27.76 8.01
CA ASP A 274 -6.62 28.88 7.14
C ASP A 274 -5.79 30.13 7.36
N ASP A 275 -5.02 30.21 8.44
CA ASP A 275 -4.18 31.38 8.75
C ASP A 275 -2.95 31.38 7.85
N GLU A 276 -2.75 32.52 7.15
CA GLU A 276 -1.58 32.70 6.28
C GLU A 276 -0.32 33.05 7.08
N VAL A 277 -0.46 33.45 8.34
CA VAL A 277 0.66 33.78 9.21
C VAL A 277 1.15 32.52 9.92
N THR A 278 2.36 32.12 9.61
CA THR A 278 3.03 30.97 10.25
C THR A 278 4.26 31.42 11.02
N LYS A 279 4.63 30.66 12.05
CA LYS A 279 5.84 30.91 12.83
C LYS A 279 6.66 29.64 12.99
N ILE A 280 7.96 29.81 13.10
CA ILE A 280 8.90 28.75 13.46
C ILE A 280 9.13 28.83 14.97
N VAL A 281 8.81 27.75 15.69
CA VAL A 281 8.93 27.71 17.16
C VAL A 281 9.53 26.40 17.63
N GLU A 282 10.24 26.42 18.75
CA GLU A 282 10.74 25.20 19.40
C GLU A 282 9.60 24.47 20.15
N GLU A 283 8.77 25.23 20.83
CA GLU A 283 7.55 24.71 21.45
C GLU A 283 6.34 25.50 20.94
N ILE A 284 5.24 24.82 20.74
CA ILE A 284 3.99 25.43 20.25
C ILE A 284 3.45 26.37 21.33
N GLU A 285 3.14 27.60 20.93
CA GLU A 285 2.55 28.61 21.80
C GLU A 285 1.07 28.32 22.10
N ASP A 286 0.60 28.76 23.26
CA ASP A 286 -0.83 28.67 23.61
C ASP A 286 -1.67 29.40 22.56
N GLY A 287 -2.75 28.78 22.12
CA GLY A 287 -3.62 29.32 21.09
C GLY A 287 -3.19 28.98 19.65
N TYR A 288 -2.05 28.34 19.48
CA TYR A 288 -1.53 27.88 18.19
C TYR A 288 -1.50 26.36 18.11
N ALA A 289 -1.39 25.84 16.92
CA ALA A 289 -1.21 24.43 16.67
C ALA A 289 -0.04 24.20 15.70
N GLY A 290 0.65 23.09 15.84
CA GLY A 290 1.71 22.68 14.93
C GLY A 290 1.16 21.94 13.71
N PHE A 291 1.71 22.23 12.53
CA PHE A 291 1.26 21.66 11.27
C PHE A 291 2.38 21.09 10.40
N ASP A 292 3.64 21.34 10.76
CA ASP A 292 4.80 20.81 10.07
C ASP A 292 6.02 20.83 10.99
N ILE A 293 7.02 20.04 10.65
CA ILE A 293 8.33 20.10 11.29
C ILE A 293 9.06 21.38 10.85
N GLY A 294 9.87 21.93 11.74
CA GLY A 294 10.64 23.14 11.46
C GLY A 294 11.98 22.86 10.77
N PRO A 295 12.71 23.94 10.39
CA PRO A 295 13.96 23.82 9.65
C PRO A 295 15.08 23.13 10.41
N LYS A 296 15.19 23.30 11.72
CA LYS A 296 16.19 22.59 12.54
C LYS A 296 15.91 21.08 12.56
N THR A 297 14.64 20.71 12.65
CA THR A 297 14.21 19.30 12.59
C THR A 297 14.54 18.68 11.24
N ILE A 298 14.26 19.39 10.15
CA ILE A 298 14.57 18.95 8.78
C ILE A 298 16.07 18.66 8.65
N GLU A 299 16.92 19.60 9.07
CA GLU A 299 18.37 19.44 9.02
C GLU A 299 18.84 18.24 9.84
N MET A 300 18.30 18.08 11.04
CA MET A 300 18.63 16.98 11.93
C MET A 300 18.21 15.62 11.32
N TYR A 301 17.01 15.54 10.74
CA TYR A 301 16.51 14.33 10.08
C TYR A 301 17.29 14.02 8.81
N GLU A 302 17.57 15.02 7.96
CA GLU A 302 18.38 14.84 6.76
C GLU A 302 19.75 14.28 7.08
N LYS A 303 20.40 14.81 8.13
CA LYS A 303 21.70 14.35 8.58
C LYS A 303 21.67 12.89 9.05
N GLU A 304 20.60 12.50 9.76
CA GLU A 304 20.44 11.13 10.24
C GLU A 304 20.26 10.12 9.10
N ILE A 305 19.49 10.49 8.06
CA ILE A 305 19.23 9.58 6.94
C ILE A 305 20.34 9.59 5.87
N GLU A 306 21.26 10.52 5.94
CA GLU A 306 22.30 10.72 4.91
C GLU A 306 23.13 9.46 4.62
N ASN A 307 23.44 8.68 5.64
CA ASN A 307 24.24 7.46 5.53
C ASN A 307 23.39 6.18 5.57
N ALA A 308 22.08 6.29 5.57
CA ALA A 308 21.19 5.13 5.59
C ALA A 308 21.37 4.27 4.33
N LYS A 309 21.25 2.95 4.49
CA LYS A 309 21.26 1.99 3.39
C LYS A 309 19.88 1.45 3.09
N THR A 310 18.99 1.48 4.06
CA THR A 310 17.58 1.13 3.90
C THR A 310 16.73 2.18 4.61
N VAL A 311 15.74 2.72 3.91
CA VAL A 311 14.77 3.67 4.48
C VAL A 311 13.36 3.18 4.16
N VAL A 312 12.53 3.08 5.18
CA VAL A 312 11.08 2.85 5.03
C VAL A 312 10.36 4.09 5.55
N TRP A 313 9.50 4.67 4.73
CA TRP A 313 8.73 5.85 5.08
C TRP A 313 7.23 5.59 4.95
N ASN A 314 6.50 5.82 6.04
CA ASN A 314 5.04 5.69 6.08
C ASN A 314 4.42 6.87 6.85
N GLY A 315 3.70 7.72 6.14
CA GLY A 315 2.98 8.87 6.69
C GLY A 315 3.73 10.19 6.55
N PRO A 316 3.02 11.28 6.20
CA PRO A 316 3.62 12.61 6.01
C PRO A 316 4.08 13.23 7.32
N LEU A 317 5.02 14.17 7.23
CA LEU A 317 5.62 14.85 8.37
C LEU A 317 4.93 16.17 8.72
N GLY A 318 3.93 16.56 7.93
CA GLY A 318 3.12 17.76 8.10
C GLY A 318 1.90 17.72 7.20
N MET A 319 1.10 18.77 7.22
CA MET A 319 -0.06 18.91 6.33
C MET A 319 0.40 19.36 4.93
N PHE A 320 1.08 18.48 4.23
CA PHE A 320 1.74 18.77 2.95
C PHE A 320 0.79 19.19 1.83
N GLU A 321 -0.50 18.93 1.98
CA GLU A 321 -1.54 19.38 1.04
C GLU A 321 -1.59 20.90 0.94
N LEU A 322 -1.18 21.59 2.01
CA LEU A 322 -1.06 23.04 2.04
C LEU A 322 0.42 23.42 1.89
N GLU A 323 0.74 24.26 0.91
CA GLU A 323 2.11 24.62 0.59
C GLU A 323 2.88 25.17 1.79
N LYS A 324 2.22 25.99 2.63
CA LYS A 324 2.82 26.57 3.85
C LYS A 324 3.24 25.52 4.90
N PHE A 325 2.73 24.28 4.81
CA PHE A 325 3.04 23.18 5.72
C PHE A 325 3.64 21.96 5.00
N ALA A 326 4.12 22.14 3.78
CA ALA A 326 4.65 21.07 2.94
C ALA A 326 6.17 20.93 3.02
N ASN A 327 6.88 21.92 3.53
CA ASN A 327 8.34 21.98 3.45
C ASN A 327 9.03 20.78 4.12
N GLY A 328 8.55 20.34 5.27
CA GLY A 328 9.12 19.19 5.97
C GLY A 328 9.05 17.92 5.14
N THR A 329 7.86 17.57 4.70
CA THR A 329 7.62 16.37 3.87
C THR A 329 8.40 16.42 2.57
N MET A 330 8.36 17.57 1.87
CA MET A 330 9.04 17.72 0.58
C MET A 330 10.56 17.70 0.70
N SER A 331 11.11 18.29 1.77
CA SER A 331 12.56 18.28 2.03
C SER A 331 13.09 16.87 2.27
N ILE A 332 12.38 16.09 3.06
CA ILE A 332 12.74 14.69 3.30
C ILE A 332 12.60 13.85 2.01
N ALA A 333 11.55 14.07 1.23
CA ALA A 333 11.39 13.43 -0.07
C ALA A 333 12.59 13.69 -0.99
N ARG A 334 13.01 14.97 -1.10
CA ARG A 334 14.18 15.33 -1.89
C ARG A 334 15.48 14.71 -1.37
N LYS A 335 15.63 14.63 -0.05
CA LYS A 335 16.80 14.00 0.55
C LYS A 335 16.85 12.51 0.21
N LEU A 336 15.74 11.80 0.33
CA LEU A 336 15.66 10.39 -0.03
C LEU A 336 16.01 10.15 -1.50
N ALA A 337 15.61 11.05 -2.39
CA ALA A 337 15.90 10.95 -3.82
C ALA A 337 17.39 11.02 -4.16
N GLU A 338 18.20 11.61 -3.29
CA GLU A 338 19.65 11.78 -3.46
C GLU A 338 20.46 10.60 -2.88
N LEU A 339 19.83 9.75 -2.07
CA LEU A 339 20.56 8.70 -1.33
C LEU A 339 20.92 7.52 -2.24
N ASP A 340 22.10 6.95 -1.95
CA ASP A 340 22.46 5.61 -2.41
C ASP A 340 21.94 4.58 -1.39
N ALA A 341 20.64 4.37 -1.40
CA ALA A 341 19.95 3.52 -0.44
C ALA A 341 18.72 2.89 -1.07
N ILE A 342 18.25 1.82 -0.46
CA ILE A 342 16.93 1.24 -0.78
C ILE A 342 15.89 2.09 -0.07
N THR A 343 15.05 2.76 -0.83
CA THR A 343 14.00 3.67 -0.34
C THR A 343 12.63 3.08 -0.64
N ILE A 344 11.86 2.81 0.41
CA ILE A 344 10.55 2.18 0.33
C ILE A 344 9.50 3.13 0.92
N ILE A 345 8.52 3.47 0.11
CA ILE A 345 7.43 4.37 0.49
C ILE A 345 6.16 3.54 0.67
N GLY A 346 5.56 3.63 1.85
CA GLY A 346 4.29 2.97 2.15
C GLY A 346 3.21 3.98 2.52
N GLY A 347 1.97 3.66 2.15
CA GLY A 347 0.82 4.51 2.43
C GLY A 347 0.49 5.51 1.34
N GLY A 348 -0.81 5.79 1.19
CA GLY A 348 -1.33 6.64 0.13
C GLY A 348 -0.86 8.09 0.22
N ASP A 349 -0.82 8.65 1.42
CA ASP A 349 -0.42 10.05 1.63
C ASP A 349 1.07 10.25 1.32
N SER A 350 1.91 9.31 1.75
CA SER A 350 3.35 9.36 1.45
C SER A 350 3.61 9.24 -0.05
N ALA A 351 2.93 8.30 -0.70
CA ALA A 351 3.02 8.12 -2.15
C ALA A 351 2.56 9.38 -2.90
N SER A 352 1.47 10.00 -2.45
CA SER A 352 0.95 11.25 -3.00
C SER A 352 1.95 12.40 -2.85
N ALA A 353 2.59 12.52 -1.70
CA ALA A 353 3.61 13.54 -1.46
C ALA A 353 4.82 13.36 -2.39
N ILE A 354 5.28 12.14 -2.55
CA ILE A 354 6.40 11.80 -3.45
C ILE A 354 6.04 12.13 -4.90
N GLU A 355 4.83 11.79 -5.34
CA GLU A 355 4.34 12.11 -6.67
C GLU A 355 4.26 13.63 -6.90
N LYS A 356 3.68 14.35 -5.93
CA LYS A 356 3.60 15.82 -5.96
C LYS A 356 4.98 16.48 -6.07
N ALA A 357 5.99 15.88 -5.45
CA ALA A 357 7.38 16.35 -5.54
C ALA A 357 8.06 15.95 -6.86
N GLY A 358 7.42 15.13 -7.70
CA GLY A 358 8.01 14.66 -8.96
C GLY A 358 9.15 13.65 -8.77
N LEU A 359 9.16 12.91 -7.66
CA LEU A 359 10.27 12.05 -7.25
C LEU A 359 9.92 10.55 -7.24
N SER A 360 8.78 10.15 -7.80
CA SER A 360 8.33 8.75 -7.78
C SER A 360 9.35 7.78 -8.37
N ASP A 361 9.99 8.16 -9.46
CA ASP A 361 11.00 7.35 -10.15
C ASP A 361 12.38 7.36 -9.46
N LYS A 362 12.55 8.19 -8.43
CA LYS A 362 13.77 8.23 -7.60
C LYS A 362 13.68 7.31 -6.38
N MET A 363 12.52 6.76 -6.08
CA MET A 363 12.34 5.81 -4.99
C MET A 363 12.54 4.37 -5.49
N SER A 364 13.12 3.51 -4.66
CA SER A 364 13.33 2.11 -5.01
C SER A 364 11.99 1.38 -5.17
N HIS A 365 11.05 1.66 -4.29
CA HIS A 365 9.71 1.08 -4.33
C HIS A 365 8.69 1.98 -3.67
N ILE A 366 7.55 2.16 -4.34
CA ILE A 366 6.37 2.82 -3.76
C ILE A 366 5.28 1.75 -3.69
N SER A 367 4.90 1.37 -2.48
CA SER A 367 3.88 0.35 -2.29
C SER A 367 2.52 0.83 -2.75
N THR A 368 1.81 -0.03 -3.48
CA THR A 368 0.44 0.19 -3.92
C THR A 368 -0.60 -0.29 -2.90
N GLY A 369 -0.12 -0.86 -1.79
CA GLY A 369 -0.95 -1.66 -0.90
C GLY A 369 -1.83 -0.92 0.11
N GLY A 370 -1.61 0.37 0.35
CA GLY A 370 -2.40 1.09 1.36
C GLY A 370 -2.43 0.37 2.71
N GLY A 371 -3.62 -0.09 3.13
CA GLY A 371 -3.81 -0.84 4.38
C GLY A 371 -3.02 -2.15 4.44
N ALA A 372 -2.86 -2.84 3.32
CA ALA A 372 -2.05 -4.05 3.27
C ALA A 372 -0.57 -3.77 3.53
N SER A 373 -0.05 -2.64 3.01
CA SER A 373 1.32 -2.20 3.30
C SER A 373 1.52 -1.95 4.78
N LEU A 374 0.57 -1.27 5.41
CA LEU A 374 0.62 -0.97 6.84
C LEU A 374 0.62 -2.26 7.66
N GLU A 375 -0.29 -3.19 7.39
CA GLU A 375 -0.34 -4.48 8.07
C GLU A 375 0.93 -5.32 7.85
N PHE A 376 1.50 -5.26 6.66
CA PHE A 376 2.78 -5.92 6.37
C PHE A 376 3.91 -5.33 7.22
N LEU A 377 3.99 -4.00 7.32
CA LEU A 377 4.97 -3.30 8.17
C LEU A 377 4.76 -3.58 9.67
N GLU A 378 3.53 -3.91 10.08
CA GLU A 378 3.22 -4.36 11.44
C GLU A 378 3.72 -5.79 11.73
N GLY A 379 4.23 -6.49 10.72
CA GLY A 379 4.68 -7.88 10.83
C GLY A 379 3.55 -8.89 10.78
N LYS A 380 2.34 -8.48 10.41
CA LYS A 380 1.20 -9.38 10.27
C LYS A 380 1.33 -10.25 9.03
N LYS A 381 0.84 -11.48 9.15
CA LYS A 381 0.70 -12.37 8.00
C LYS A 381 -0.51 -11.95 7.18
N LEU A 382 -0.30 -11.75 5.89
CA LEU A 382 -1.38 -11.36 4.97
C LEU A 382 -2.00 -12.61 4.35
N PRO A 383 -3.31 -12.86 4.53
CA PRO A 383 -3.95 -14.07 4.01
C PRO A 383 -3.72 -14.31 2.52
N GLY A 384 -3.80 -13.25 1.70
CA GLY A 384 -3.58 -13.35 0.25
C GLY A 384 -2.15 -13.67 -0.15
N ILE A 385 -1.19 -13.52 0.76
CA ILE A 385 0.21 -13.91 0.56
C ILE A 385 0.49 -15.30 1.15
N GLU A 386 -0.01 -15.56 2.36
CA GLU A 386 0.24 -16.82 3.06
C GLU A 386 -0.24 -18.06 2.26
N VAL A 387 -1.33 -17.91 1.49
CA VAL A 387 -1.87 -18.99 0.65
C VAL A 387 -1.04 -19.30 -0.59
N LEU A 388 -0.09 -18.44 -0.95
CA LEU A 388 0.77 -18.66 -2.11
C LEU A 388 1.85 -19.70 -1.79
N GLU A 389 2.21 -20.50 -2.80
CA GLU A 389 3.23 -21.53 -2.65
C GLU A 389 4.60 -20.94 -2.35
N ASN A 390 5.32 -21.59 -1.44
CA ASN A 390 6.69 -21.23 -1.13
C ASN A 390 7.62 -21.76 -2.23
N LYS A 391 8.64 -20.96 -2.54
CA LYS A 391 9.74 -21.39 -3.40
C LYS A 391 10.72 -22.22 -2.56
N GLU A 392 11.14 -23.37 -3.05
CA GLU A 392 12.14 -24.24 -2.41
C GLU A 392 13.54 -23.62 -2.36
#